data_519a3c3338a3f150f0c26e5b953b0147
#
_entry.id   519a3c3338a3f150f0c26e5b953b0147
#
_cell.length_a   1.000
_cell.length_b   1.000
_cell.length_c   1.000
_cell.angle_alpha   90.00
_cell.angle_beta   90.00
_cell.angle_gamma   90.00
#
_symmetry.space_group_name_H-M   'P 1'
#
loop_
_entity.id
_entity.type
_entity.pdbx_description
1 polymer ?
#
loop_
_entity_poly.entity_id
_entity_poly.type
_entity_poly.pdbx_seq_one_letter_code
_entity_poly.pdbx_strand_id
1 'polypeptide(L)'
;MQDNEVIRTLQNQLNYSSKNISDIKIFVNELLKANKKHNFISKSTENKVWHRHILDSAQLVKFIDFSKGSLSDLGSGAGFPGLILALFNKNKNFHVKLYEKSPVKRAFLRDISDKLSLKIEILGNVYD
;
A
#
# COMPACT_ATOMS: atom_id res chain seq x y z
N MET A 1 -16.49 0.03 11.45
CA MET A 1 -15.85 1.36 11.38
C MET A 1 -16.08 1.96 10.01
N GLN A 2 -16.56 3.18 9.94
CA GLN A 2 -16.81 3.89 8.70
C GLN A 2 -15.49 4.37 8.08
N ASP A 3 -15.48 4.56 6.77
CA ASP A 3 -14.27 4.98 6.06
C ASP A 3 -13.73 6.31 6.58
N ASN A 4 -14.60 7.27 6.90
CA ASN A 4 -14.18 8.56 7.46
C ASN A 4 -13.51 8.42 8.83
N GLU A 5 -13.95 7.46 9.63
CA GLU A 5 -13.30 7.17 10.92
C GLU A 5 -11.91 6.59 10.72
N VAL A 6 -11.75 5.71 9.72
CA VAL A 6 -10.44 5.16 9.37
C VAL A 6 -9.51 6.30 8.95
N ILE A 7 -9.97 7.18 8.09
CA ILE A 7 -9.16 8.32 7.61
C ILE A 7 -8.74 9.20 8.78
N ARG A 8 -9.64 9.50 9.72
CA ARG A 8 -9.30 10.28 10.91
C ARG A 8 -8.24 9.58 11.76
N THR A 9 -8.35 8.27 11.91
CA THR A 9 -7.35 7.48 12.65
C THR A 9 -5.99 7.55 11.96
N LEU A 10 -5.95 7.39 10.65
CA LEU A 10 -4.70 7.50 9.89
C LEU A 10 -4.03 8.85 10.08
N GLN A 11 -4.78 9.92 10.03
CA GLN A 11 -4.24 11.28 10.16
C GLN A 11 -3.87 11.61 11.60
N ASN A 12 -4.75 11.36 12.55
CA ASN A 12 -4.61 11.85 13.92
C ASN A 12 -3.76 10.94 14.81
N GLN A 13 -3.76 9.63 14.54
CA GLN A 13 -3.03 8.66 15.36
C GLN A 13 -1.79 8.12 14.68
N LEU A 14 -1.79 8.02 13.35
CA LEU A 14 -0.69 7.41 12.60
C LEU A 14 0.10 8.43 11.78
N ASN A 15 -0.30 9.69 11.80
CA ASN A 15 0.40 10.80 11.16
C ASN A 15 0.51 10.70 9.62
N TYR A 16 -0.45 10.06 8.99
CA TYR A 16 -0.56 10.12 7.54
C TYR A 16 -0.98 11.53 7.13
N SER A 17 -0.30 12.10 6.14
CA SER A 17 -0.59 13.45 5.67
C SER A 17 -1.85 13.49 4.80
N SER A 18 -2.37 14.70 4.57
CA SER A 18 -3.48 14.89 3.63
C SER A 18 -3.12 14.39 2.22
N LYS A 19 -1.87 14.58 1.80
CA LYS A 19 -1.40 14.05 0.52
C LYS A 19 -1.41 12.52 0.52
N ASN A 20 -0.94 11.91 1.60
CA ASN A 20 -0.99 10.44 1.73
C ASN A 20 -2.42 9.93 1.60
N ILE A 21 -3.38 10.59 2.24
CA ILE A 21 -4.78 10.20 2.16
C ILE A 21 -5.31 10.32 0.73
N SER A 22 -4.97 11.41 0.03
CA SER A 22 -5.33 11.58 -1.38
C SER A 22 -4.77 10.44 -2.23
N ASP A 23 -3.51 10.09 -2.02
CA ASP A 23 -2.85 9.00 -2.74
C ASP A 23 -3.53 7.65 -2.44
N ILE A 24 -3.90 7.41 -1.19
CA ILE A 24 -4.60 6.18 -0.80
C ILE A 24 -5.97 6.11 -1.50
N LYS A 25 -6.68 7.22 -1.60
CA LYS A 25 -7.97 7.26 -2.31
C LYS A 25 -7.81 6.88 -3.78
N ILE A 26 -6.78 7.38 -4.43
CA ILE A 26 -6.46 7.01 -5.82
C ILE A 26 -6.16 5.51 -5.91
N PHE A 27 -5.33 5.02 -5.01
CA PHE A 27 -5.00 3.60 -4.96
C PHE A 27 -6.23 2.72 -4.78
N VAL A 28 -7.11 3.05 -3.84
CA VAL A 28 -8.34 2.28 -3.59
C VAL A 28 -9.22 2.24 -4.83
N ASN A 29 -9.41 3.38 -5.51
CA ASN A 29 -10.18 3.42 -6.75
C ASN A 29 -9.60 2.51 -7.82
N GLU A 30 -8.30 2.56 -8.03
CA GLU A 30 -7.63 1.71 -9.02
C GLU A 30 -7.70 0.23 -8.65
N LEU A 31 -7.56 -0.06 -7.36
CA LEU A 31 -7.65 -1.43 -6.85
C LEU A 31 -9.05 -2.01 -7.11
N LEU A 32 -10.10 -1.26 -6.80
CA LEU A 32 -11.46 -1.75 -7.01
C LEU A 32 -11.78 -1.94 -8.49
N LYS A 33 -11.26 -1.09 -9.36
CA LYS A 33 -11.39 -1.28 -10.82
C LYS A 33 -10.67 -2.56 -11.26
N ALA A 34 -9.45 -2.77 -10.81
CA ALA A 34 -8.67 -3.95 -11.16
C ALA A 34 -9.33 -5.23 -10.61
N ASN A 35 -9.94 -5.13 -9.44
CA ASN A 35 -10.57 -6.28 -8.79
C ASN A 35 -11.78 -6.82 -9.55
N LYS A 36 -12.36 -6.02 -10.44
CA LYS A 36 -13.46 -6.49 -11.32
C LYS A 36 -12.99 -7.51 -12.35
N LYS A 37 -11.71 -7.44 -12.75
CA LYS A 37 -11.12 -8.32 -13.75
C LYS A 37 -10.27 -9.42 -13.14
N HIS A 38 -9.66 -9.14 -11.99
CA HIS A 38 -8.71 -10.02 -11.32
C HIS A 38 -9.03 -10.06 -9.83
N ASN A 39 -8.77 -11.18 -9.18
CA ASN A 39 -9.05 -11.35 -7.76
C ASN A 39 -7.85 -10.89 -6.92
N PHE A 40 -7.68 -9.57 -6.75
CA PHE A 40 -6.63 -9.00 -5.91
C PHE A 40 -7.01 -9.04 -4.43
N ILE A 41 -8.28 -8.78 -4.13
CA ILE A 41 -8.86 -8.92 -2.81
C ILE A 41 -10.18 -9.68 -2.93
N SER A 42 -10.66 -10.26 -1.83
CA SER A 42 -11.93 -10.99 -1.86
C SER A 42 -13.09 -10.01 -2.06
N LYS A 43 -14.14 -10.48 -2.73
CA LYS A 43 -15.35 -9.67 -2.95
C LYS A 43 -16.01 -9.28 -1.63
N SER A 44 -15.91 -10.13 -0.62
CA SER A 44 -16.49 -9.85 0.69
C SER A 44 -15.82 -8.69 1.42
N THR A 45 -14.59 -8.31 1.02
CA THR A 45 -13.86 -7.20 1.65
C THR A 45 -13.82 -5.94 0.81
N GLU A 46 -14.39 -5.94 -0.42
CA GLU A 46 -14.36 -4.78 -1.31
C GLU A 46 -14.92 -3.51 -0.66
N ASN A 47 -16.03 -3.63 0.04
CA ASN A 47 -16.66 -2.49 0.73
C ASN A 47 -16.05 -2.19 2.09
N LYS A 48 -15.02 -2.94 2.50
CA LYS A 48 -14.33 -2.78 3.77
C LYS A 48 -12.83 -2.56 3.58
N VAL A 49 -12.41 -2.13 2.39
CA VAL A 49 -11.00 -1.97 2.04
C VAL A 49 -10.26 -1.07 3.04
N TRP A 50 -10.86 0.06 3.40
CA TRP A 50 -10.22 1.00 4.32
C TRP A 50 -9.96 0.40 5.69
N HIS A 51 -10.92 -0.31 6.22
CA HIS A 51 -10.77 -0.94 7.54
C HIS A 51 -9.93 -2.22 7.49
N ARG A 52 -10.23 -3.11 6.53
CA ARG A 52 -9.60 -4.44 6.47
C ARG A 52 -8.19 -4.43 5.92
N HIS A 53 -7.88 -3.54 4.99
CA HIS A 53 -6.59 -3.55 4.31
C HIS A 53 -5.77 -2.30 4.59
N ILE A 54 -6.36 -1.12 4.46
CA ILE A 54 -5.61 0.13 4.62
C ILE A 54 -5.19 0.34 6.07
N LEU A 55 -6.14 0.29 7.00
CA LEU A 55 -5.85 0.53 8.41
C LEU A 55 -4.90 -0.53 8.98
N ASP A 56 -5.15 -1.80 8.67
CA ASP A 56 -4.30 -2.89 9.15
C ASP A 56 -2.85 -2.69 8.69
N SER A 57 -2.67 -2.32 7.42
CA SER A 57 -1.34 -2.05 6.87
C SER A 57 -0.69 -0.83 7.52
N ALA A 58 -1.44 0.25 7.64
CA ALA A 58 -0.91 1.53 8.13
C ALA A 58 -0.47 1.46 9.59
N GLN A 59 -1.10 0.63 10.40
CA GLN A 59 -0.73 0.48 11.81
C GLN A 59 0.72 0.02 12.01
N LEU A 60 1.29 -0.62 10.99
CA LEU A 60 2.66 -1.13 11.07
C LEU A 60 3.71 -0.02 11.11
N VAL A 61 3.35 1.23 10.76
CA VAL A 61 4.30 2.35 10.85
C VAL A 61 4.83 2.54 12.27
N LYS A 62 4.08 2.12 13.27
CA LYS A 62 4.48 2.19 14.68
C LYS A 62 5.71 1.32 14.98
N PHE A 63 5.97 0.31 14.17
CA PHE A 63 7.02 -0.68 14.41
C PHE A 63 8.19 -0.53 13.46
N ILE A 64 8.20 0.49 12.61
CA ILE A 64 9.22 0.67 11.58
C ILE A 64 9.98 1.96 11.85
N ASP A 65 11.33 1.83 11.88
CA ASP A 65 12.21 3.00 11.94
C ASP A 65 12.58 3.41 10.51
N PHE A 66 11.89 4.43 10.01
CA PHE A 66 12.11 4.93 8.65
C PHE A 66 13.38 5.78 8.52
N SER A 67 14.11 6.00 9.61
CA SER A 67 15.32 6.83 9.55
C SER A 67 16.52 6.08 8.96
N LYS A 68 16.47 4.75 8.92
CA LYS A 68 17.58 3.95 8.44
C LYS A 68 17.11 2.60 7.91
N GLY A 69 17.91 2.01 7.00
CA GLY A 69 17.65 0.67 6.50
C GLY A 69 16.71 0.63 5.31
N SER A 70 15.97 -0.46 5.22
CA SER A 70 15.04 -0.72 4.12
C SER A 70 13.92 -1.63 4.60
N LEU A 71 12.86 -1.69 3.80
CA LEU A 71 11.71 -2.56 4.03
C LEU A 71 11.51 -3.47 2.82
N SER A 72 11.38 -4.76 3.06
CA SER A 72 11.02 -5.72 2.02
C SER A 72 9.70 -6.36 2.39
N ASP A 73 8.73 -6.25 1.48
CA ASP A 73 7.41 -6.89 1.63
C ASP A 73 7.37 -8.13 0.75
N LEU A 74 7.34 -9.29 1.37
CA LEU A 74 7.33 -10.58 0.66
C LEU A 74 5.90 -11.03 0.42
N GLY A 75 5.50 -11.10 -0.85
CA GLY A 75 4.14 -11.46 -1.21
C GLY A 75 3.20 -10.28 -1.13
N SER A 76 3.56 -9.16 -1.75
CA SER A 76 2.83 -7.89 -1.64
C SER A 76 1.38 -7.93 -2.13
N GLY A 77 1.05 -8.85 -3.02
CA GLY A 77 -0.31 -8.96 -3.56
C GLY A 77 -0.75 -7.65 -4.21
N ALA A 78 -1.86 -7.10 -3.72
CA ALA A 78 -2.40 -5.83 -4.19
C ALA A 78 -1.66 -4.59 -3.65
N GLY A 79 -0.64 -4.78 -2.81
CA GLY A 79 0.14 -3.68 -2.24
C GLY A 79 0.08 -3.59 -0.72
N PHE A 80 -0.41 -4.61 -0.07
CA PHE A 80 -0.58 -4.63 1.39
C PHE A 80 0.46 -5.53 2.05
N PRO A 81 1.21 -5.05 3.05
CA PRO A 81 1.20 -3.68 3.59
C PRO A 81 2.16 -2.72 2.89
N GLY A 82 3.04 -3.21 2.02
CA GLY A 82 4.22 -2.48 1.55
C GLY A 82 3.93 -1.15 0.90
N LEU A 83 2.94 -1.07 0.01
CA LEU A 83 2.62 0.17 -0.71
C LEU A 83 2.08 1.23 0.26
N ILE A 84 1.24 0.83 1.22
CA ILE A 84 0.69 1.76 2.21
C ILE A 84 1.80 2.31 3.11
N LEU A 85 2.79 1.48 3.45
CA LEU A 85 3.95 1.92 4.23
C LEU A 85 4.87 2.83 3.42
N ALA A 86 5.03 2.54 2.12
CA ALA A 86 5.83 3.37 1.23
C ALA A 86 5.25 4.78 1.09
N LEU A 87 3.93 4.91 1.06
CA LEU A 87 3.27 6.22 1.01
C LEU A 87 3.58 7.06 2.24
N PHE A 88 3.69 6.44 3.40
CA PHE A 88 4.03 7.12 4.65
C PHE A 88 5.49 7.58 4.68
N ASN A 89 6.39 6.83 4.06
CA ASN A 89 7.82 7.09 4.12
C ASN A 89 8.19 8.41 3.44
N LYS A 90 8.89 9.29 4.15
CA LYS A 90 9.38 10.57 3.62
C LYS A 90 10.90 10.61 3.48
N ASN A 91 11.59 9.54 3.89
CA ASN A 91 13.04 9.49 3.85
C ASN A 91 13.51 8.88 2.53
N LYS A 92 14.16 9.69 1.69
CA LYS A 92 14.66 9.27 0.38
C LYS A 92 15.72 8.16 0.47
N ASN A 93 16.36 8.04 1.62
CA ASN A 93 17.40 7.03 1.84
C ASN A 93 16.84 5.73 2.44
N PHE A 94 15.55 5.68 2.71
CA PHE A 94 14.86 4.45 3.15
C PHE A 94 14.19 3.82 1.93
N HIS A 95 14.61 2.60 1.59
CA HIS A 95 14.16 1.92 0.37
C HIS A 95 13.08 0.89 0.68
N VAL A 96 12.03 0.87 -0.15
CA VAL A 96 10.96 -0.11 -0.04
C VAL A 96 10.99 -1.01 -1.28
N LYS A 97 10.99 -2.32 -1.04
CA LYS A 97 10.96 -3.35 -2.08
C LYS A 97 9.71 -4.21 -1.91
N LEU A 98 8.96 -4.37 -2.98
CA LEU A 98 7.77 -5.23 -3.00
C LEU A 98 8.07 -6.45 -3.86
N TYR A 99 7.94 -7.64 -3.27
CA TYR A 99 8.14 -8.91 -3.95
C TYR A 99 6.78 -9.54 -4.22
N GLU A 100 6.47 -9.79 -5.49
CA GLU A 100 5.20 -10.40 -5.89
C GLU A 100 5.41 -11.33 -7.08
N LYS A 101 5.01 -12.58 -6.94
CA LYS A 101 5.20 -13.61 -7.98
C LYS A 101 4.27 -13.42 -9.18
N SER A 102 3.07 -12.91 -8.97
CA SER A 102 2.06 -12.77 -10.02
C SER A 102 2.42 -11.63 -10.98
N PRO A 103 2.62 -11.92 -12.30
CA PRO A 103 2.87 -10.84 -13.26
C PRO A 103 1.75 -9.82 -13.35
N VAL A 104 0.49 -10.24 -13.19
CA VAL A 104 -0.67 -9.36 -13.22
C VAL A 104 -0.63 -8.40 -12.04
N LYS A 105 -0.35 -8.90 -10.84
CA LYS A 105 -0.25 -8.06 -9.65
C LYS A 105 0.95 -7.13 -9.71
N ARG A 106 2.09 -7.61 -10.24
CA ARG A 106 3.26 -6.73 -10.43
C ARG A 106 2.94 -5.58 -11.38
N ALA A 107 2.23 -5.85 -12.47
CA ALA A 107 1.84 -4.81 -13.41
C ALA A 107 0.97 -3.76 -12.73
N PHE A 108 -0.01 -4.20 -11.93
CA PHE A 108 -0.85 -3.28 -11.14
C PHE A 108 0.00 -2.43 -10.20
N LEU A 109 0.92 -3.05 -9.45
CA LEU A 109 1.79 -2.33 -8.51
C LEU A 109 2.67 -1.30 -9.22
N ARG A 110 3.22 -1.64 -10.40
CA ARG A 110 4.02 -0.70 -11.19
C ARG A 110 3.20 0.48 -11.67
N ASP A 111 2.00 0.22 -12.19
CA ASP A 111 1.11 1.26 -12.69
C ASP A 111 0.71 2.22 -11.57
N ILE A 112 0.34 1.71 -10.41
CA ILE A 112 -0.05 2.56 -9.30
C ILE A 112 1.14 3.32 -8.71
N SER A 113 2.30 2.68 -8.65
CA SER A 113 3.53 3.31 -8.20
C SER A 113 3.91 4.50 -9.09
N ASP A 114 3.81 4.33 -10.41
CA ASP A 114 4.06 5.40 -11.37
C ASP A 114 3.04 6.53 -11.21
N LYS A 115 1.77 6.18 -11.08
CA LYS A 115 0.68 7.15 -10.94
C LYS A 115 0.83 8.00 -9.68
N LEU A 116 1.32 7.41 -8.60
CA LEU A 116 1.52 8.09 -7.32
C LEU A 116 2.92 8.65 -7.16
N SER A 117 3.78 8.49 -8.16
CA SER A 117 5.19 8.92 -8.12
C SER A 117 5.95 8.34 -6.94
N LEU A 118 5.69 7.08 -6.63
CA LEU A 118 6.38 6.36 -5.55
C LEU A 118 7.69 5.78 -6.05
N LYS A 119 8.76 5.95 -5.29
CA LYS A 119 10.06 5.35 -5.55
C LYS A 119 10.18 4.03 -4.80
N ILE A 120 9.63 2.97 -5.38
CA ILE A 120 9.70 1.63 -4.83
C ILE A 120 10.19 0.67 -5.92
N GLU A 121 10.83 -0.42 -5.49
CA GLU A 121 11.20 -1.51 -6.39
C GLU A 121 10.14 -2.59 -6.33
N ILE A 122 9.76 -3.10 -7.51
CA ILE A 122 8.79 -4.20 -7.61
C ILE A 122 9.49 -5.36 -8.29
N LEU A 123 9.59 -6.48 -7.58
CA LEU A 123 10.38 -7.63 -7.98
C LEU A 123 9.53 -8.89 -8.04
N GLY A 124 9.94 -9.84 -8.90
CA GLY A 124 9.17 -11.06 -9.12
C GLY A 124 9.30 -12.08 -8.01
N ASN A 125 10.52 -12.31 -7.55
CA ASN A 125 10.81 -13.33 -6.55
C ASN A 125 11.99 -12.86 -5.69
N VAL A 126 11.98 -13.28 -4.43
CA VAL A 126 13.06 -12.94 -3.49
C VAL A 126 14.42 -13.48 -3.93
N TYR A 127 14.44 -14.51 -4.79
CA TYR A 127 15.65 -15.11 -5.33
C TYR A 127 16.08 -14.57 -6.69
N ASP A 128 15.35 -13.63 -7.24
CA ASP A 128 15.64 -13.07 -8.58
C ASP A 128 16.64 -11.91 -8.52
#